data_d8fe3cebf7d3d2326928011be894384f
#
_entry.id   d8fe3cebf7d3d2326928011be894384f
#
_cell.length_a   1.000
_cell.length_b   1.000
_cell.length_c   1.000
_cell.angle_alpha   90.00
_cell.angle_beta   90.00
_cell.angle_gamma   90.00
#
_symmetry.space_group_name_H-M   'P 1'
#
loop_
_entity.id
_entity.type
_entity.pdbx_description
1 polymer ?
#
loop_
_entity_poly.entity_id
_entity_poly.type
_entity_poly.pdbx_seq_one_letter_code
_entity_poly.pdbx_strand_id
1 'polypeptide(L)'
;QYIQQVVNATIETDIPQYADLSIATARKLKRLLAIIAQSAPFKPNMTQIGGQLEVSRNSIAELCVYLEKAGLIGQLRTSTGGIQGLGKVDKIYLDNTALIYTLGNRNVEIGTVRETFFFNQTRSLCSVTTSPVSDFLIDGKYTFEVGGKKKRQRQLQSIENGYVVKDDIETGYGNIISLWMFGMLY
;
A
#
# COMPACT_ATOMS: atom_id res chain seq x y z
N GLN A 1 19.84 8.56 0.50
CA GLN A 1 20.07 9.63 1.49
C GLN A 1 19.01 10.74 1.41
N TYR A 2 18.67 11.27 0.22
CA TYR A 2 17.66 12.33 0.06
C TYR A 2 16.26 11.91 0.53
N ILE A 3 15.74 10.77 0.06
CA ILE A 3 14.41 10.27 0.45
C ILE A 3 14.31 10.08 1.97
N GLN A 4 15.38 9.58 2.61
CA GLN A 4 15.42 9.43 4.06
C GLN A 4 15.30 10.78 4.79
N GLN A 5 15.90 11.83 4.25
CA GLN A 5 15.79 13.19 4.80
C GLN A 5 14.36 13.73 4.65
N VAL A 6 13.74 13.51 3.49
CA VAL A 6 12.33 13.88 3.26
C VAL A 6 11.43 13.17 4.27
N VAL A 7 11.56 11.85 4.41
CA VAL A 7 10.77 11.08 5.40
C VAL A 7 10.97 11.60 6.83
N ASN A 8 12.19 11.91 7.22
CA ASN A 8 12.46 12.46 8.54
C ASN A 8 11.80 13.84 8.72
N ALA A 9 11.93 14.75 7.75
CA ALA A 9 11.29 16.06 7.81
C ALA A 9 9.77 15.95 7.90
N THR A 10 9.18 15.08 7.07
CA THR A 10 7.73 14.83 7.10
C THR A 10 7.24 14.37 8.48
N ILE A 11 7.96 13.41 9.11
CA ILE A 11 7.54 12.85 10.41
C ILE A 11 7.85 13.80 11.58
N GLU A 12 8.99 14.48 11.54
CA GLU A 12 9.48 15.27 12.66
C GLU A 12 8.99 16.73 12.63
N THR A 13 8.54 17.21 11.47
CA THR A 13 8.14 18.62 11.26
C THR A 13 6.72 18.72 10.68
N ASP A 14 6.46 18.17 9.48
CA ASP A 14 5.23 18.45 8.74
C ASP A 14 4.00 17.86 9.44
N ILE A 15 4.02 16.57 9.80
CA ILE A 15 2.90 15.91 10.48
C ILE A 15 2.62 16.56 11.84
N PRO A 16 3.63 16.80 12.73
CA PRO A 16 3.40 17.48 13.99
C PRO A 16 2.79 18.88 13.85
N GLN A 17 3.26 19.68 12.89
CA GLN A 17 2.70 21.01 12.64
C GLN A 17 1.24 20.96 12.14
N TYR A 18 0.94 20.02 11.22
CA TYR A 18 -0.40 19.88 10.67
C TYR A 18 -1.43 19.36 11.70
N ALA A 19 -1.02 18.44 12.55
CA ALA A 19 -1.91 17.71 13.46
C ALA A 19 -1.75 18.12 14.93
N ASP A 20 -0.97 19.15 15.24
CA ASP A 20 -0.66 19.62 16.61
C ASP A 20 -0.17 18.47 17.52
N LEU A 21 0.78 17.66 17.00
CA LEU A 21 1.26 16.49 17.70
C LEU A 21 2.50 16.81 18.56
N SER A 22 2.58 16.14 19.72
CA SER A 22 3.77 16.19 20.55
C SER A 22 4.98 15.50 19.91
N ILE A 23 6.20 15.87 20.34
CA ILE A 23 7.45 15.21 19.95
C ILE A 23 7.41 13.71 20.27
N ALA A 24 6.76 13.34 21.39
CA ALA A 24 6.60 11.94 21.77
C ALA A 24 5.77 11.16 20.73
N THR A 25 4.73 11.78 20.19
CA THR A 25 3.89 11.18 19.12
C THR A 25 4.67 11.08 17.81
N ALA A 26 5.47 12.07 17.44
CA ALA A 26 6.34 12.00 16.27
C ALA A 26 7.33 10.82 16.34
N ARG A 27 7.90 10.56 17.52
CA ARG A 27 8.75 9.37 17.74
C ARG A 27 7.99 8.06 17.56
N LYS A 28 6.74 7.99 17.99
CA LYS A 28 5.88 6.81 17.77
C LYS A 28 5.56 6.61 16.30
N LEU A 29 5.27 7.69 15.55
CA LEU A 29 5.08 7.65 14.09
C LEU A 29 6.32 7.08 13.38
N LYS A 30 7.52 7.53 13.75
CA LYS A 30 8.78 7.05 13.19
C LYS A 30 9.00 5.55 13.46
N ARG A 31 8.73 5.11 14.70
CA ARG A 31 8.81 3.68 15.08
C ARG A 31 7.75 2.85 14.33
N LEU A 32 6.53 3.36 14.20
CA LEU A 32 5.46 2.70 13.44
C LEU A 32 5.84 2.55 11.96
N LEU A 33 6.35 3.60 11.32
CA LEU A 33 6.80 3.51 9.93
C LEU A 33 7.93 2.50 9.77
N ALA A 34 8.87 2.42 10.71
CA ALA A 34 9.93 1.41 10.67
C ALA A 34 9.39 -0.03 10.77
N ILE A 35 8.38 -0.28 11.61
CA ILE A 35 7.71 -1.59 11.70
C ILE A 35 7.01 -1.92 10.37
N ILE A 36 6.29 -0.96 9.80
CA ILE A 36 5.60 -1.12 8.51
C ILE A 36 6.60 -1.42 7.40
N ALA A 37 7.69 -0.66 7.32
CA ALA A 37 8.70 -0.81 6.28
C ALA A 37 9.40 -2.18 6.25
N GLN A 38 9.48 -2.84 7.41
CA GLN A 38 10.07 -4.18 7.51
C GLN A 38 9.17 -5.30 7.00
N SER A 39 7.85 -5.07 6.96
CA SER A 39 6.84 -6.11 6.74
C SER A 39 5.92 -5.86 5.54
N ALA A 40 5.87 -4.61 5.03
CA ALA A 40 4.93 -4.24 3.96
C ALA A 40 5.24 -4.94 2.61
N PRO A 41 4.21 -5.38 1.86
CA PRO A 41 2.80 -5.33 2.21
C PRO A 41 2.40 -6.44 3.19
N PHE A 42 1.62 -6.12 4.19
CA PHE A 42 1.20 -7.09 5.20
C PHE A 42 -0.20 -6.80 5.75
N LYS A 43 -0.85 -7.84 6.26
CA LYS A 43 -2.11 -7.71 7.00
C LYS A 43 -1.80 -7.27 8.42
N PRO A 44 -2.18 -6.02 8.84
CA PRO A 44 -1.74 -5.49 10.11
C PRO A 44 -2.45 -6.15 11.30
N ASN A 45 -1.67 -6.56 12.29
CA ASN A 45 -2.17 -6.87 13.63
C ASN A 45 -2.02 -5.63 14.51
N MET A 46 -3.03 -4.76 14.51
CA MET A 46 -3.00 -3.48 15.24
C MET A 46 -2.78 -3.64 16.75
N THR A 47 -3.23 -4.76 17.34
CA THR A 47 -3.04 -5.05 18.77
C THR A 47 -1.57 -5.38 19.05
N GLN A 48 -0.94 -6.19 18.21
CA GLN A 48 0.46 -6.55 18.35
C GLN A 48 1.36 -5.32 18.16
N ILE A 49 1.09 -4.51 17.13
CA ILE A 49 1.84 -3.27 16.87
C ILE A 49 1.65 -2.30 18.04
N GLY A 50 0.44 -2.18 18.57
CA GLY A 50 0.15 -1.34 19.74
C GLY A 50 0.94 -1.77 20.97
N GLY A 51 1.05 -3.07 21.22
CA GLY A 51 1.91 -3.60 22.30
C GLY A 51 3.39 -3.23 22.14
N GLN A 52 3.93 -3.30 20.92
CA GLN A 52 5.32 -2.90 20.63
C GLN A 52 5.60 -1.39 20.81
N LEU A 53 4.57 -0.56 20.61
CA LEU A 53 4.66 0.89 20.71
C LEU A 53 4.09 1.45 22.03
N GLU A 54 3.60 0.57 22.90
CA GLU A 54 2.98 0.94 24.20
C GLU A 54 1.81 1.92 24.00
N VAL A 55 0.94 1.63 23.03
CA VAL A 55 -0.25 2.42 22.73
C VAL A 55 -1.47 1.54 22.43
N SER A 56 -2.65 2.12 22.52
CA SER A 56 -3.89 1.40 22.21
C SER A 56 -3.99 1.06 20.72
N ARG A 57 -4.78 0.04 20.39
CA ARG A 57 -5.14 -0.30 19.01
C ARG A 57 -5.71 0.90 18.24
N ASN A 58 -6.55 1.72 18.88
CA ASN A 58 -7.16 2.88 18.27
C ASN A 58 -6.12 3.95 17.94
N SER A 59 -5.14 4.16 18.82
CA SER A 59 -4.03 5.06 18.58
C SER A 59 -3.18 4.62 17.38
N ILE A 60 -2.96 3.31 17.18
CA ILE A 60 -2.26 2.80 15.98
C ILE A 60 -3.04 3.13 14.72
N ALA A 61 -4.36 2.93 14.72
CA ALA A 61 -5.19 3.27 13.57
C ALA A 61 -5.12 4.76 13.22
N GLU A 62 -5.13 5.63 14.23
CA GLU A 62 -4.96 7.08 14.06
C GLU A 62 -3.56 7.45 13.51
N LEU A 63 -2.50 6.88 14.07
CA LEU A 63 -1.14 7.09 13.57
C LEU A 63 -0.99 6.63 12.10
N CYS A 64 -1.63 5.53 11.71
CA CYS A 64 -1.68 5.10 10.30
C CYS A 64 -2.39 6.12 9.40
N VAL A 65 -3.45 6.79 9.88
CA VAL A 65 -4.12 7.85 9.11
C VAL A 65 -3.16 9.03 8.87
N TYR A 66 -2.36 9.43 9.86
CA TYR A 66 -1.36 10.50 9.66
C TYR A 66 -0.29 10.09 8.64
N LEU A 67 0.24 8.87 8.73
CA LEU A 67 1.22 8.37 7.76
C LEU A 67 0.64 8.27 6.34
N GLU A 68 -0.63 7.88 6.19
CA GLU A 68 -1.32 7.80 4.90
C GLU A 68 -1.55 9.18 4.30
N LYS A 69 -2.05 10.15 5.09
CA LYS A 69 -2.23 11.54 4.66
C LYS A 69 -0.91 12.21 4.25
N ALA A 70 0.19 11.83 4.87
CA ALA A 70 1.52 12.32 4.56
C ALA A 70 2.18 11.61 3.36
N GLY A 71 1.50 10.66 2.69
CA GLY A 71 2.02 9.93 1.56
C GLY A 71 3.19 8.99 1.89
N LEU A 72 3.24 8.46 3.12
CA LEU A 72 4.28 7.51 3.54
C LEU A 72 3.80 6.07 3.46
N ILE A 73 2.50 5.83 3.63
CA ILE A 73 1.87 4.51 3.49
C ILE A 73 0.57 4.60 2.68
N GLY A 74 0.10 3.46 2.20
CA GLY A 74 -1.23 3.29 1.65
C GLY A 74 -1.95 2.14 2.34
N GLN A 75 -3.23 2.33 2.70
CA GLN A 75 -4.06 1.32 3.34
C GLN A 75 -5.06 0.74 2.34
N LEU A 76 -4.87 -0.53 1.93
CA LEU A 76 -5.85 -1.27 1.14
C LEU A 76 -6.96 -1.76 2.07
N ARG A 77 -8.20 -1.39 1.77
CA ARG A 77 -9.37 -1.67 2.60
C ARG A 77 -10.34 -2.62 1.93
N THR A 78 -11.15 -3.30 2.73
CA THR A 78 -12.28 -4.08 2.21
C THR A 78 -13.36 -3.14 1.65
N SER A 79 -14.07 -3.60 0.62
CA SER A 79 -15.25 -2.86 0.10
C SER A 79 -16.35 -2.82 1.18
N THR A 80 -17.02 -1.67 1.31
CA THR A 80 -18.16 -1.48 2.22
C THR A 80 -19.49 -1.24 1.49
N GLY A 81 -19.47 -1.34 0.14
CA GLY A 81 -20.69 -1.15 -0.67
C GLY A 81 -21.26 0.28 -0.72
N GLY A 82 -20.59 1.26 -0.09
CA GLY A 82 -21.12 2.63 -0.02
C GLY A 82 -20.04 3.69 0.10
N ILE A 83 -19.63 4.01 1.32
CA ILE A 83 -18.65 5.08 1.56
C ILE A 83 -17.22 4.55 1.44
N GLN A 84 -16.46 5.10 0.50
CA GLN A 84 -15.04 4.75 0.36
C GLN A 84 -14.26 5.09 1.65
N GLY A 85 -13.29 4.24 1.98
CA GLY A 85 -12.39 4.47 3.11
C GLY A 85 -12.92 4.01 4.48
N LEU A 86 -14.19 3.61 4.61
CA LEU A 86 -14.74 3.05 5.85
C LEU A 86 -14.50 1.54 6.01
N GLY A 87 -14.04 0.85 4.95
CA GLY A 87 -13.71 -0.57 5.00
C GLY A 87 -12.60 -0.88 6.00
N LYS A 88 -12.62 -2.11 6.53
CA LYS A 88 -11.54 -2.60 7.38
C LYS A 88 -10.23 -2.62 6.59
N VAL A 89 -9.14 -2.15 7.21
CA VAL A 89 -7.80 -2.26 6.64
C VAL A 89 -7.41 -3.73 6.54
N ASP A 90 -7.13 -4.17 5.31
CA ASP A 90 -6.72 -5.55 5.02
C ASP A 90 -5.22 -5.66 4.81
N LYS A 91 -4.63 -4.75 4.02
CA LYS A 91 -3.18 -4.68 3.82
C LYS A 91 -2.68 -3.24 4.00
N ILE A 92 -1.43 -3.10 4.46
CA ILE A 92 -0.70 -1.83 4.48
C ILE A 92 0.49 -1.96 3.53
N TYR A 93 0.63 -0.98 2.64
CA TYR A 93 1.76 -0.80 1.72
C TYR A 93 2.58 0.42 2.14
N LEU A 94 3.86 0.45 1.80
CA LEU A 94 4.55 1.74 1.68
C LEU A 94 3.96 2.51 0.50
N ASP A 95 3.95 3.83 0.55
CA ASP A 95 3.26 4.64 -0.46
C ASP A 95 3.78 4.41 -1.87
N ASN A 96 5.09 4.32 -2.02
CA ASN A 96 5.71 4.07 -3.32
C ASN A 96 6.95 3.16 -3.22
N THR A 97 7.42 2.71 -4.37
CA THR A 97 8.52 1.75 -4.46
C THR A 97 9.86 2.33 -3.98
N ALA A 98 10.10 3.64 -4.09
CA ALA A 98 11.32 4.27 -3.61
C ALA A 98 11.44 4.18 -2.07
N LEU A 99 10.30 4.22 -1.35
CA LEU A 99 10.27 4.01 0.11
C LEU A 99 10.64 2.57 0.47
N ILE A 100 10.26 1.56 -0.32
CA ILE A 100 10.64 0.17 -0.10
C ILE A 100 12.17 0.03 -0.10
N TYR A 101 12.83 0.60 -1.12
CA TYR A 101 14.29 0.54 -1.23
C TYR A 101 15.03 1.41 -0.20
N THR A 102 14.37 2.46 0.30
CA THR A 102 14.99 3.40 1.27
C THR A 102 14.82 2.95 2.71
N LEU A 103 13.66 2.42 3.07
CA LEU A 103 13.28 2.11 4.44
C LEU A 103 13.25 0.61 4.73
N GLY A 104 13.05 -0.21 3.69
CA GLY A 104 12.93 -1.66 3.81
C GLY A 104 14.26 -2.36 4.10
N ASN A 105 14.17 -3.66 4.30
CA ASN A 105 15.33 -4.54 4.47
C ASN A 105 16.12 -4.66 3.15
N ARG A 106 17.40 -5.10 3.26
CA ARG A 106 18.29 -5.27 2.10
C ARG A 106 17.77 -6.24 1.03
N ASN A 107 16.93 -7.20 1.41
CA ASN A 107 16.34 -8.18 0.50
C ASN A 107 14.89 -7.77 0.17
N VAL A 108 14.75 -6.89 -0.80
CA VAL A 108 13.42 -6.46 -1.30
C VAL A 108 12.86 -7.54 -2.22
N GLU A 109 11.69 -8.08 -1.88
CA GLU A 109 10.97 -9.00 -2.74
C GLU A 109 10.32 -8.26 -3.91
N ILE A 110 10.65 -8.68 -5.13
CA ILE A 110 10.14 -8.04 -6.35
C ILE A 110 8.60 -8.12 -6.49
N GLY A 111 7.96 -9.12 -5.89
CA GLY A 111 6.50 -9.19 -5.80
C GLY A 111 5.91 -8.00 -5.04
N THR A 112 6.52 -7.66 -3.90
CA THR A 112 6.18 -6.47 -3.10
C THR A 112 6.29 -5.17 -3.92
N VAL A 113 7.35 -5.03 -4.69
CA VAL A 113 7.56 -3.83 -5.53
C VAL A 113 6.46 -3.70 -6.58
N ARG A 114 6.07 -4.82 -7.23
CA ARG A 114 5.02 -4.86 -8.25
C ARG A 114 3.66 -4.48 -7.68
N GLU A 115 3.25 -5.10 -6.57
CA GLU A 115 1.97 -4.79 -5.92
C GLU A 115 1.94 -3.33 -5.43
N THR A 116 3.01 -2.86 -4.80
CA THR A 116 3.12 -1.48 -4.31
C THR A 116 3.03 -0.48 -5.47
N PHE A 117 3.74 -0.74 -6.57
CA PHE A 117 3.66 0.11 -7.76
C PHE A 117 2.23 0.17 -8.30
N PHE A 118 1.59 -0.98 -8.53
CA PHE A 118 0.23 -1.04 -9.04
C PHE A 118 -0.75 -0.29 -8.14
N PHE A 119 -0.71 -0.55 -6.84
CA PHE A 119 -1.58 0.10 -5.86
C PHE A 119 -1.37 1.61 -5.80
N ASN A 120 -0.12 2.07 -5.78
CA ASN A 120 0.23 3.49 -5.78
C ASN A 120 -0.33 4.20 -7.03
N GLN A 121 -0.10 3.65 -8.21
CA GLN A 121 -0.53 4.26 -9.48
C GLN A 121 -2.05 4.29 -9.64
N THR A 122 -2.76 3.28 -9.17
CA THR A 122 -4.22 3.17 -9.38
C THR A 122 -5.04 3.90 -8.32
N ARG A 123 -4.60 3.93 -7.05
CA ARG A 123 -5.40 4.49 -5.95
C ARG A 123 -5.62 6.01 -6.02
N SER A 124 -4.83 6.74 -6.79
CA SER A 124 -4.98 8.18 -7.00
C SER A 124 -6.15 8.52 -7.94
N LEU A 125 -6.55 7.58 -8.81
CA LEU A 125 -7.54 7.78 -9.86
C LEU A 125 -8.79 6.93 -9.69
N CYS A 126 -8.68 5.79 -8.99
CA CYS A 126 -9.73 4.78 -8.89
C CYS A 126 -10.00 4.41 -7.44
N SER A 127 -11.19 3.87 -7.19
CA SER A 127 -11.50 3.20 -5.93
C SER A 127 -10.85 1.82 -5.90
N VAL A 128 -9.80 1.65 -5.10
CA VAL A 128 -9.09 0.37 -4.97
C VAL A 128 -9.40 -0.27 -3.63
N THR A 129 -9.93 -1.49 -3.68
CA THR A 129 -10.27 -2.31 -2.51
C THR A 129 -9.67 -3.71 -2.63
N THR A 130 -9.75 -4.50 -1.56
CA THR A 130 -9.34 -5.90 -1.63
C THR A 130 -10.30 -6.69 -2.51
N SER A 131 -9.75 -7.63 -3.28
CA SER A 131 -10.54 -8.63 -3.99
C SER A 131 -10.69 -9.89 -3.14
N PRO A 132 -11.85 -10.56 -3.14
CA PRO A 132 -12.02 -11.86 -2.48
C PRO A 132 -11.27 -13.00 -3.17
N VAL A 133 -10.85 -12.81 -4.42
CA VAL A 133 -10.30 -13.87 -5.27
C VAL A 133 -8.92 -13.55 -5.86
N SER A 134 -8.43 -12.31 -5.65
CA SER A 134 -7.16 -11.84 -6.24
C SER A 134 -6.56 -10.72 -5.41
N ASP A 135 -5.60 -9.97 -5.97
CA ASP A 135 -4.89 -8.92 -5.23
C ASP A 135 -5.75 -7.67 -5.04
N PHE A 136 -6.40 -7.17 -6.10
CA PHE A 136 -7.11 -5.89 -6.10
C PHE A 136 -8.46 -5.95 -6.79
N LEU A 137 -9.42 -5.17 -6.29
CA LEU A 137 -10.69 -4.87 -6.93
C LEU A 137 -10.78 -3.36 -7.16
N ILE A 138 -10.90 -2.93 -8.43
CA ILE A 138 -10.99 -1.52 -8.82
C ILE A 138 -12.42 -1.19 -9.21
N ASP A 139 -12.95 -0.08 -8.64
CA ASP A 139 -14.29 0.46 -8.85
C ASP A 139 -15.42 -0.57 -8.63
N GLY A 140 -15.16 -1.56 -7.76
CA GLY A 140 -16.09 -2.64 -7.46
C GLY A 140 -16.38 -3.57 -8.65
N LYS A 141 -15.66 -3.45 -9.76
CA LYS A 141 -15.95 -4.12 -11.02
C LYS A 141 -14.77 -4.89 -11.61
N TYR A 142 -13.58 -4.31 -11.60
CA TYR A 142 -12.42 -4.87 -12.29
C TYR A 142 -11.48 -5.55 -11.29
N THR A 143 -11.24 -6.85 -11.48
CA THR A 143 -10.38 -7.65 -10.61
C THR A 143 -8.99 -7.78 -11.23
N PHE A 144 -7.96 -7.49 -10.44
CA PHE A 144 -6.58 -7.51 -10.89
C PHE A 144 -5.70 -8.44 -10.05
N GLU A 145 -4.90 -9.24 -10.73
CA GLU A 145 -3.85 -10.09 -10.18
C GLU A 145 -2.50 -9.58 -10.68
N VAL A 146 -1.60 -9.20 -9.78
CA VAL A 146 -0.31 -8.61 -10.13
C VAL A 146 0.82 -9.62 -9.99
N GLY A 147 1.73 -9.66 -10.94
CA GLY A 147 2.87 -10.57 -10.84
C GLY A 147 3.93 -10.41 -11.92
N GLY A 148 4.91 -11.32 -11.93
CA GLY A 148 5.94 -11.36 -12.95
C GLY A 148 5.51 -12.07 -14.23
N LYS A 149 6.39 -12.13 -15.22
CA LYS A 149 6.16 -12.72 -16.55
C LYS A 149 5.51 -14.11 -16.50
N LYS A 150 5.89 -14.94 -15.51
CA LYS A 150 5.39 -16.33 -15.36
C LYS A 150 4.07 -16.45 -14.58
N LYS A 151 3.48 -15.35 -14.13
CA LYS A 151 2.21 -15.37 -13.37
C LYS A 151 1.12 -16.02 -14.22
N ARG A 152 0.40 -17.00 -13.62
CA ARG A 152 -0.65 -17.77 -14.31
C ARG A 152 -2.02 -17.15 -14.07
N GLN A 153 -2.91 -17.27 -15.05
CA GLN A 153 -4.28 -16.72 -15.02
C GLN A 153 -5.31 -17.57 -14.27
N ARG A 154 -4.90 -18.68 -13.65
CA ARG A 154 -5.83 -19.73 -13.16
C ARG A 154 -6.95 -19.22 -12.25
N GLN A 155 -6.67 -18.21 -11.42
CA GLN A 155 -7.65 -17.66 -10.47
C GLN A 155 -8.69 -16.75 -11.13
N LEU A 156 -8.40 -16.20 -12.30
CA LEU A 156 -9.23 -15.21 -12.99
C LEU A 156 -9.96 -15.74 -14.23
N GLN A 157 -9.76 -17.02 -14.61
CA GLN A 157 -10.32 -17.59 -15.86
C GLN A 157 -11.86 -17.57 -15.92
N SER A 158 -12.53 -17.60 -14.77
CA SER A 158 -14.00 -17.60 -14.66
C SER A 158 -14.57 -16.26 -14.19
N ILE A 159 -13.72 -15.22 -14.06
CA ILE A 159 -14.13 -13.91 -13.54
C ILE A 159 -14.30 -12.95 -14.68
N GLU A 160 -15.54 -12.50 -14.87
CA GLU A 160 -15.84 -11.39 -15.76
C GLU A 160 -15.06 -10.15 -15.28
N ASN A 161 -14.40 -9.44 -16.20
CA ASN A 161 -13.52 -8.31 -15.90
C ASN A 161 -12.31 -8.66 -15.02
N GLY A 162 -11.79 -9.89 -15.12
CA GLY A 162 -10.55 -10.32 -14.48
C GLY A 162 -9.33 -10.09 -15.35
N TYR A 163 -8.33 -9.37 -14.85
CA TYR A 163 -7.10 -9.00 -15.56
C TYR A 163 -5.86 -9.44 -14.82
N VAL A 164 -4.85 -9.93 -15.55
CA VAL A 164 -3.52 -10.23 -15.01
C VAL A 164 -2.56 -9.14 -15.43
N VAL A 165 -1.99 -8.47 -14.45
CA VAL A 165 -0.96 -7.44 -14.66
C VAL A 165 0.40 -8.10 -14.53
N LYS A 166 1.16 -8.09 -15.62
CA LYS A 166 2.48 -8.73 -15.69
C LYS A 166 3.60 -7.73 -15.84
N ASP A 167 4.62 -7.91 -15.02
CA ASP A 167 5.91 -7.28 -15.20
C ASP A 167 6.79 -8.08 -16.17
N ASP A 168 7.86 -7.47 -16.70
CA ASP A 168 8.81 -8.04 -17.66
C ASP A 168 8.17 -8.48 -19.00
N ILE A 169 7.10 -7.79 -19.42
CA ILE A 169 6.49 -7.91 -20.76
C ILE A 169 6.32 -6.53 -21.39
N GLU A 170 6.58 -6.41 -22.68
CA GLU A 170 6.41 -5.15 -23.41
C GLU A 170 4.94 -4.89 -23.73
N THR A 171 4.24 -5.90 -24.21
CA THR A 171 2.84 -5.81 -24.67
C THR A 171 1.96 -6.84 -23.99
N GLY A 172 0.77 -6.42 -23.58
CA GLY A 172 -0.28 -7.31 -23.12
C GLY A 172 -1.11 -7.89 -24.28
N TYR A 173 -1.91 -8.90 -24.00
CA TYR A 173 -2.88 -9.46 -24.93
C TYR A 173 -4.09 -10.07 -24.18
N GLY A 174 -5.28 -9.95 -24.75
CA GLY A 174 -6.50 -10.43 -24.10
C GLY A 174 -6.74 -9.71 -22.76
N ASN A 175 -6.74 -10.45 -21.66
CA ASN A 175 -6.88 -9.93 -20.31
C ASN A 175 -5.54 -9.77 -19.58
N ILE A 176 -4.40 -9.80 -20.31
CA ILE A 176 -3.07 -9.52 -19.76
C ILE A 176 -2.70 -8.09 -20.09
N ILE A 177 -2.29 -7.33 -19.07
CA ILE A 177 -1.86 -5.94 -19.19
C ILE A 177 -0.41 -5.84 -18.67
N SER A 178 0.43 -5.06 -19.36
CA SER A 178 1.80 -4.81 -18.91
C SER A 178 1.81 -3.87 -17.71
N LEU A 179 2.57 -4.22 -16.67
CA LEU A 179 2.61 -3.43 -15.41
C LEU A 179 3.06 -1.99 -15.63
N TRP A 180 4.05 -1.76 -16.52
CA TRP A 180 4.58 -0.43 -16.79
C TRP A 180 3.52 0.55 -17.32
N MET A 181 2.45 0.07 -18.01
CA MET A 181 1.37 0.93 -18.53
C MET A 181 0.64 1.69 -17.43
N PHE A 182 0.58 1.15 -16.22
CA PHE A 182 -0.04 1.83 -15.07
C PHE A 182 0.77 3.06 -14.61
N GLY A 183 2.04 3.15 -14.95
CA GLY A 183 2.85 4.35 -14.74
C GLY A 183 2.53 5.53 -15.67
N MET A 184 1.64 5.34 -16.64
CA MET A 184 1.20 6.35 -17.61
C MET A 184 -0.22 6.88 -17.32
N LEU A 185 -0.80 6.55 -16.18
CA LEU A 185 -2.19 6.92 -15.86
C LEU A 185 -2.38 8.40 -15.54
N TYR A 186 -1.31 9.16 -15.29
CA TYR A 186 -1.36 10.62 -15.01
C TYR A 186 -0.11 11.35 -15.54
#